data_2f2f37b75cbe247bf23d4fff799c620d
#
_entry.id   2f2f37b75cbe247bf23d4fff799c620d
#
_cell.length_a   1.000
_cell.length_b   1.000
_cell.length_c   1.000
_cell.angle_alpha   90.00
_cell.angle_beta   90.00
_cell.angle_gamma   90.00
#
_symmetry.space_group_name_H-M   'P 1'
#
loop_
_entity.id
_entity.type
_entity.pdbx_description
1 polymer ?
#
loop_
_entity_poly.entity_id
_entity_poly.type
_entity_poly.pdbx_seq_one_letter_code
_entity_poly.pdbx_strand_id
1 'polypeptide(L)'
;MPVLQAFNVSHQFDNGETIFQSISCSMTKRRVGLVGRNGIGKSLLVSILADETQPSSGVVTSPSSFMMYRQQPSDLLSGQQSIAQLLGKDAVLHALKQIEQGDVSEHWFELVGEQWDIELKLKQQLAAMGLPQDPDFSCARLSGGQLVRLQLWQLFENETELLILDEPSNHLDTEAKQWLIESMRHFGGAILLISHDRELLRAMEEIWELSGLGLQVFGGNYDVYAEQKRTELQAVERQLVQVDKHKKRLAEQAQKNREKADQRAAQGNKLRKDGSQPKILLDGKKDSATASASNRNKNEQLRQVHLQAKERALQSRHEQLKAQKLYLADNPNRSRKVLSIQEGTLPFGDSTPITLQIFANDKVHLKGKNGCGKSTLLKTLLGELSLLSGELQVNTPLYYLDQHFGAVNPNLSLLENVMETCQEMTESEARTLLAGIGFRRDAVFRLGRVLSGGEKMKLAMLIVSHQNSQPLLLLDEPDNHLDLDSKIMLSQALNAYKGGFVLISHDQDFASESGVLRQIELN
;
A
#
# COMPACT_ATOMS: atom_id res chain seq x y z
N MET A 1 5.23 22.19 -23.20
CA MET A 1 3.85 22.31 -22.65
C MET A 1 3.59 21.10 -21.77
N PRO A 2 2.74 21.17 -20.76
CA PRO A 2 2.38 19.98 -19.98
C PRO A 2 1.63 18.97 -20.86
N VAL A 3 1.93 17.69 -20.66
CA VAL A 3 1.34 16.59 -21.45
C VAL A 3 -0.10 16.31 -21.00
N LEU A 4 -0.38 16.48 -19.70
CA LEU A 4 -1.68 16.22 -19.08
C LEU A 4 -1.98 17.30 -18.04
N GLN A 5 -3.20 17.82 -18.03
CA GLN A 5 -3.65 18.84 -17.07
C GLN A 5 -5.04 18.54 -16.54
N ALA A 6 -5.25 18.78 -15.26
CA ALA A 6 -6.56 18.78 -14.64
C ALA A 6 -6.71 20.08 -13.82
N PHE A 7 -7.87 20.71 -13.92
CA PHE A 7 -8.16 21.95 -13.22
C PHE A 7 -9.49 21.85 -12.46
N ASN A 8 -9.43 21.98 -11.13
CA ASN A 8 -10.57 21.91 -10.20
C ASN A 8 -11.48 20.70 -10.41
N VAL A 9 -10.90 19.55 -10.71
CA VAL A 9 -11.62 18.31 -10.95
C VAL A 9 -12.19 17.78 -9.64
N SER A 10 -13.50 17.50 -9.63
CA SER A 10 -14.20 16.86 -8.51
C SER A 10 -15.03 15.70 -9.04
N HIS A 11 -15.21 14.68 -8.21
CA HIS A 11 -16.09 13.57 -8.53
C HIS A 11 -16.94 13.16 -7.33
N GLN A 12 -18.23 13.02 -7.58
CA GLN A 12 -19.24 12.60 -6.62
C GLN A 12 -20.07 11.48 -7.26
N PHE A 13 -20.30 10.41 -6.53
CA PHE A 13 -21.19 9.34 -6.96
C PHE A 13 -22.66 9.74 -6.86
N ASP A 14 -23.54 9.00 -7.55
CA ASP A 14 -25.00 9.21 -7.54
C ASP A 14 -25.62 9.10 -6.14
N ASN A 15 -24.99 8.38 -5.23
CA ASN A 15 -25.39 8.26 -3.82
C ASN A 15 -25.03 9.50 -2.96
N GLY A 16 -24.42 10.53 -3.57
CA GLY A 16 -23.98 11.74 -2.88
C GLY A 16 -22.61 11.66 -2.21
N GLU A 17 -21.94 10.51 -2.23
CA GLU A 17 -20.59 10.34 -1.68
C GLU A 17 -19.56 11.04 -2.57
N THR A 18 -18.80 11.96 -1.99
CA THR A 18 -17.72 12.68 -2.69
C THR A 18 -16.40 11.96 -2.46
N ILE A 19 -15.73 11.57 -3.54
CA ILE A 19 -14.44 10.90 -3.49
C ILE A 19 -13.30 11.91 -3.36
N PHE A 20 -13.31 12.95 -4.20
CA PHE A 20 -12.33 14.02 -4.11
C PHE A 20 -12.94 15.35 -4.64
N GLN A 21 -12.38 16.45 -4.15
CA GLN A 21 -12.85 17.80 -4.50
C GLN A 21 -11.68 18.66 -4.97
N SER A 22 -11.92 19.43 -6.04
CA SER A 22 -11.04 20.51 -6.52
C SER A 22 -9.58 20.06 -6.75
N ILE A 23 -9.37 18.86 -7.31
CA ILE A 23 -8.04 18.41 -7.68
C ILE A 23 -7.54 19.20 -8.88
N SER A 24 -6.33 19.77 -8.76
CA SER A 24 -5.63 20.41 -9.86
C SER A 24 -4.22 19.86 -9.94
N CYS A 25 -3.83 19.43 -11.13
CA CYS A 25 -2.49 18.92 -11.40
C CYS A 25 -2.06 19.23 -12.84
N SER A 26 -0.75 19.24 -13.07
CA SER A 26 -0.17 19.51 -14.37
C SER A 26 1.10 18.66 -14.53
N MET A 27 1.10 17.74 -15.48
CA MET A 27 2.22 16.85 -15.76
C MET A 27 3.26 17.56 -16.62
N THR A 28 4.29 18.10 -15.96
CA THR A 28 5.40 18.81 -16.61
C THR A 28 6.64 17.91 -16.77
N LYS A 29 6.72 16.83 -15.99
CA LYS A 29 7.78 15.83 -16.02
C LYS A 29 7.39 14.67 -16.92
N ARG A 30 8.39 13.98 -17.47
CA ARG A 30 8.14 12.82 -18.32
C ARG A 30 7.79 11.54 -17.54
N ARG A 31 8.22 11.44 -16.30
CA ARG A 31 8.03 10.28 -15.45
C ARG A 31 7.38 10.70 -14.14
N VAL A 32 6.09 10.42 -13.99
CA VAL A 32 5.31 10.81 -12.81
C VAL A 32 4.69 9.57 -12.17
N GLY A 33 4.90 9.42 -10.86
CA GLY A 33 4.30 8.35 -10.07
C GLY A 33 3.09 8.85 -9.29
N LEU A 34 1.95 8.16 -9.36
CA LEU A 34 0.77 8.43 -8.56
C LEU A 34 0.66 7.42 -7.42
N VAL A 35 0.72 7.90 -6.20
CA VAL A 35 0.61 7.12 -4.97
C VAL A 35 -0.59 7.54 -4.13
N GLY A 36 -1.01 6.72 -3.19
CA GLY A 36 -2.11 7.02 -2.25
C GLY A 36 -2.71 5.75 -1.71
N ARG A 37 -3.49 5.84 -0.63
CA ARG A 37 -4.11 4.68 0.01
C ARG A 37 -5.05 3.92 -0.93
N ASN A 38 -5.23 2.64 -0.67
CA ASN A 38 -6.21 1.85 -1.41
C ASN A 38 -7.62 2.38 -1.14
N GLY A 39 -8.44 2.45 -2.20
CA GLY A 39 -9.81 2.99 -2.12
C GLY A 39 -9.93 4.51 -2.11
N ILE A 40 -8.82 5.29 -2.16
CA ILE A 40 -8.87 6.76 -2.17
C ILE A 40 -9.35 7.37 -3.51
N GLY A 41 -9.51 6.54 -4.55
CA GLY A 41 -9.97 6.98 -5.87
C GLY A 41 -8.85 7.18 -6.91
N LYS A 42 -7.66 6.56 -6.76
CA LYS A 42 -6.57 6.64 -7.75
C LYS A 42 -7.02 6.22 -9.14
N SER A 43 -7.58 5.02 -9.28
CA SER A 43 -8.04 4.49 -10.58
C SER A 43 -9.16 5.33 -11.18
N LEU A 44 -10.04 5.89 -10.34
CA LEU A 44 -11.08 6.81 -10.79
C LEU A 44 -10.49 8.13 -11.29
N LEU A 45 -9.53 8.72 -10.56
CA LEU A 45 -8.82 9.90 -11.02
C LEU A 45 -8.15 9.65 -12.38
N VAL A 46 -7.50 8.50 -12.53
CA VAL A 46 -6.86 8.11 -13.79
C VAL A 46 -7.87 7.91 -14.91
N SER A 47 -9.03 7.30 -14.67
CA SER A 47 -10.10 7.18 -15.67
C SER A 47 -10.63 8.55 -16.11
N ILE A 48 -10.68 9.53 -15.19
CA ILE A 48 -11.06 10.92 -15.52
C ILE A 48 -9.94 11.60 -16.33
N LEU A 49 -8.68 11.39 -15.96
CA LEU A 49 -7.52 11.92 -16.68
C LEU A 49 -7.39 11.33 -18.09
N ALA A 50 -7.86 10.10 -18.29
CA ALA A 50 -7.93 9.39 -19.57
C ALA A 50 -9.22 9.68 -20.36
N ASP A 51 -10.06 10.63 -19.92
CA ASP A 51 -11.36 11.00 -20.54
C ASP A 51 -12.34 9.81 -20.70
N GLU A 52 -12.17 8.75 -19.90
CA GLU A 52 -13.10 7.61 -19.90
C GLU A 52 -14.30 7.83 -18.97
N THR A 53 -14.10 8.66 -17.93
CA THR A 53 -15.14 9.03 -16.95
C THR A 53 -15.22 10.54 -16.87
N GLN A 54 -16.43 11.07 -17.01
CA GLN A 54 -16.65 12.52 -16.90
C GLN A 54 -16.54 12.95 -15.42
N PRO A 55 -15.80 14.03 -15.11
CA PRO A 55 -15.79 14.60 -13.78
C PRO A 55 -17.14 15.26 -13.46
N SER A 56 -17.53 15.29 -12.18
CA SER A 56 -18.71 16.04 -11.74
C SER A 56 -18.53 17.55 -11.90
N SER A 57 -17.30 18.04 -11.81
CA SER A 57 -16.90 19.42 -12.10
C SER A 57 -15.41 19.50 -12.44
N GLY A 58 -15.01 20.58 -13.09
CA GLY A 58 -13.64 20.83 -13.53
C GLY A 58 -13.40 20.45 -14.98
N VAL A 59 -12.17 20.60 -15.44
CA VAL A 59 -11.77 20.36 -16.84
C VAL A 59 -10.47 19.56 -16.85
N VAL A 60 -10.39 18.60 -17.76
CA VAL A 60 -9.17 17.83 -18.05
C VAL A 60 -8.72 18.12 -19.48
N THR A 61 -7.42 18.24 -19.67
CA THR A 61 -6.78 18.33 -20.99
C THR A 61 -5.80 17.19 -21.12
N SER A 62 -6.11 16.24 -21.98
CA SER A 62 -5.31 15.06 -22.25
C SER A 62 -4.59 15.17 -23.60
N PRO A 63 -3.49 14.49 -23.84
CA PRO A 63 -2.81 14.45 -25.12
C PRO A 63 -3.67 13.75 -26.17
N SER A 64 -3.36 14.00 -27.45
CA SER A 64 -4.11 13.44 -28.58
C SER A 64 -3.90 11.93 -28.73
N SER A 65 -2.76 11.42 -28.26
CA SER A 65 -2.40 10.00 -28.33
C SER A 65 -1.91 9.52 -26.97
N PHE A 66 -2.68 8.61 -26.37
CA PHE A 66 -2.29 7.92 -25.14
C PHE A 66 -2.71 6.46 -25.17
N MET A 67 -2.01 5.64 -24.40
CA MET A 67 -2.36 4.25 -24.14
C MET A 67 -2.37 3.96 -22.65
N MET A 68 -3.15 2.97 -22.23
CA MET A 68 -3.30 2.62 -20.83
C MET A 68 -3.15 1.12 -20.62
N TYR A 69 -2.27 0.76 -19.69
CA TYR A 69 -2.23 -0.58 -19.12
C TYR A 69 -3.14 -0.65 -17.90
N ARG A 70 -4.06 -1.60 -17.90
CA ARG A 70 -4.90 -1.96 -16.74
C ARG A 70 -4.73 -3.42 -16.40
N GLN A 71 -4.74 -3.70 -15.13
CA GLN A 71 -4.75 -5.07 -14.64
C GLN A 71 -6.12 -5.71 -14.89
N GLN A 72 -6.35 -6.22 -16.11
CA GLN A 72 -7.53 -7.05 -16.41
C GLN A 72 -7.06 -8.36 -17.07
N PRO A 73 -6.92 -9.45 -16.29
CA PRO A 73 -6.51 -10.75 -16.83
C PRO A 73 -7.61 -11.50 -17.58
N SER A 74 -8.89 -11.16 -17.40
CA SER A 74 -10.01 -12.04 -17.74
C SER A 74 -10.23 -12.26 -19.22
N ASP A 75 -10.10 -11.23 -20.06
CA ASP A 75 -10.48 -11.32 -21.47
C ASP A 75 -9.44 -12.03 -22.34
N LEU A 76 -8.16 -11.86 -22.04
CA LEU A 76 -7.06 -12.52 -22.76
C LEU A 76 -6.88 -13.99 -22.36
N LEU A 77 -7.22 -14.34 -21.11
CA LEU A 77 -7.18 -15.72 -20.63
C LEU A 77 -8.36 -16.57 -21.14
N SER A 78 -9.47 -15.93 -21.51
CA SER A 78 -10.65 -16.61 -22.05
C SER A 78 -10.61 -16.74 -23.59
N GLY A 79 -9.74 -15.98 -24.27
CA GLY A 79 -9.61 -15.96 -25.72
C GLY A 79 -8.62 -17.00 -26.26
N GLN A 80 -8.78 -17.39 -27.53
CA GLN A 80 -7.84 -18.23 -28.27
C GLN A 80 -6.74 -17.39 -28.99
N GLN A 81 -6.51 -16.17 -28.54
CA GLN A 81 -5.59 -15.23 -29.18
C GLN A 81 -4.13 -15.69 -29.08
N SER A 82 -3.39 -15.66 -30.20
CA SER A 82 -1.97 -15.96 -30.22
C SER A 82 -1.10 -14.74 -29.89
N ILE A 83 0.19 -14.96 -29.58
CA ILE A 83 1.16 -13.89 -29.35
C ILE A 83 1.22 -12.96 -30.57
N ALA A 84 1.28 -13.52 -31.79
CA ALA A 84 1.30 -12.75 -33.04
C ALA A 84 0.06 -11.86 -33.19
N GLN A 85 -1.12 -12.38 -32.89
CA GLN A 85 -2.38 -11.64 -32.96
C GLN A 85 -2.41 -10.50 -31.92
N LEU A 86 -1.98 -10.76 -30.68
CA LEU A 86 -1.91 -9.75 -29.65
C LEU A 86 -0.99 -8.59 -30.05
N LEU A 87 0.14 -8.90 -30.69
CA LEU A 87 1.11 -7.90 -31.14
C LEU A 87 0.73 -7.24 -32.49
N GLY A 88 -0.37 -7.67 -33.12
CA GLY A 88 -0.78 -7.16 -34.44
C GLY A 88 0.18 -7.51 -35.57
N LYS A 89 0.94 -8.61 -35.42
CA LYS A 89 1.93 -9.08 -36.40
C LYS A 89 1.46 -10.31 -37.18
N ASP A 90 0.30 -10.83 -36.89
CA ASP A 90 -0.29 -12.05 -37.49
C ASP A 90 -0.47 -11.92 -39.00
N ALA A 91 -0.96 -10.79 -39.49
CA ALA A 91 -1.13 -10.56 -40.93
C ALA A 91 0.18 -10.64 -41.72
N VAL A 92 1.25 -10.01 -41.20
CA VAL A 92 2.57 -10.02 -41.86
C VAL A 92 3.20 -11.41 -41.79
N LEU A 93 3.13 -12.09 -40.64
CA LEU A 93 3.61 -13.46 -40.48
C LEU A 93 2.86 -14.45 -41.37
N HIS A 94 1.53 -14.28 -41.51
CA HIS A 94 0.76 -15.07 -42.45
C HIS A 94 1.15 -14.84 -43.90
N ALA A 95 1.37 -13.57 -44.30
CA ALA A 95 1.83 -13.23 -45.63
C ALA A 95 3.20 -13.87 -45.97
N LEU A 96 4.15 -13.84 -45.00
CA LEU A 96 5.45 -14.51 -45.15
C LEU A 96 5.28 -16.02 -45.38
N LYS A 97 4.41 -16.69 -44.59
CA LYS A 97 4.12 -18.12 -44.76
C LYS A 97 3.49 -18.45 -46.14
N GLN A 98 2.63 -17.58 -46.69
CA GLN A 98 2.06 -17.77 -48.02
C GLN A 98 3.10 -17.63 -49.11
N ILE A 99 3.99 -16.62 -49.00
CA ILE A 99 5.10 -16.44 -49.96
C ILE A 99 6.06 -17.65 -49.91
N GLU A 100 6.42 -18.14 -48.73
CA GLU A 100 7.26 -19.35 -48.57
C GLU A 100 6.61 -20.62 -49.17
N GLN A 101 5.27 -20.70 -49.19
CA GLN A 101 4.51 -21.78 -49.84
C GLN A 101 4.42 -21.63 -51.36
N GLY A 102 4.98 -20.54 -51.93
CA GLY A 102 5.04 -20.29 -53.36
C GLY A 102 3.91 -19.42 -53.90
N ASP A 103 3.12 -18.79 -53.05
CA ASP A 103 2.13 -17.80 -53.51
C ASP A 103 2.84 -16.46 -53.81
N VAL A 104 2.87 -16.10 -55.07
CA VAL A 104 3.53 -14.89 -55.60
C VAL A 104 2.57 -13.73 -55.82
N SER A 105 1.41 -13.74 -55.17
CA SER A 105 0.42 -12.66 -55.26
C SER A 105 1.01 -11.35 -54.72
N GLU A 106 0.89 -10.26 -55.45
CA GLU A 106 1.41 -8.93 -55.13
C GLU A 106 0.92 -8.43 -53.75
N HIS A 107 -0.30 -8.75 -53.38
CA HIS A 107 -0.88 -8.45 -52.09
C HIS A 107 -0.03 -8.91 -50.89
N TRP A 108 0.57 -10.10 -50.94
CA TRP A 108 1.42 -10.59 -49.84
C TRP A 108 2.72 -9.80 -49.73
N PHE A 109 3.31 -9.45 -50.88
CA PHE A 109 4.53 -8.63 -50.90
C PHE A 109 4.28 -7.21 -50.36
N GLU A 110 3.12 -6.63 -50.70
CA GLU A 110 2.71 -5.34 -50.15
C GLU A 110 2.50 -5.40 -48.60
N LEU A 111 1.90 -6.46 -48.07
CA LEU A 111 1.71 -6.66 -46.64
C LEU A 111 3.03 -6.82 -45.88
N VAL A 112 3.98 -7.55 -46.47
CA VAL A 112 5.29 -7.77 -45.85
C VAL A 112 6.13 -6.49 -45.91
N GLY A 113 6.08 -5.74 -47.03
CA GLY A 113 6.86 -4.52 -47.24
C GLY A 113 8.35 -4.74 -46.95
N GLU A 114 8.89 -4.01 -45.99
CA GLU A 114 10.29 -4.14 -45.54
C GLU A 114 10.51 -5.14 -44.40
N GLN A 115 9.46 -5.81 -43.90
CA GLN A 115 9.49 -6.62 -42.66
C GLN A 115 9.84 -8.11 -42.93
N TRP A 116 10.74 -8.41 -43.85
CA TRP A 116 11.12 -9.79 -44.19
C TRP A 116 11.74 -10.59 -43.05
N ASP A 117 12.34 -9.94 -42.08
CA ASP A 117 13.01 -10.53 -40.92
C ASP A 117 12.16 -10.50 -39.63
N ILE A 118 10.87 -10.13 -39.72
CA ILE A 118 10.00 -9.94 -38.58
C ILE A 118 9.88 -11.20 -37.72
N GLU A 119 9.79 -12.37 -38.33
CA GLU A 119 9.66 -13.64 -37.59
C GLU A 119 10.92 -13.92 -36.77
N LEU A 120 12.11 -13.73 -37.35
CA LEU A 120 13.37 -13.94 -36.64
C LEU A 120 13.53 -12.92 -35.49
N LYS A 121 13.26 -11.66 -35.77
CA LYS A 121 13.29 -10.59 -34.74
C LYS A 121 12.33 -10.86 -33.60
N LEU A 122 11.09 -11.26 -33.92
CA LEU A 122 10.07 -11.58 -32.93
C LEU A 122 10.50 -12.76 -32.05
N LYS A 123 11.01 -13.85 -32.66
CA LYS A 123 11.53 -15.00 -31.89
C LYS A 123 12.68 -14.60 -30.96
N GLN A 124 13.60 -13.77 -31.41
CA GLN A 124 14.71 -13.27 -30.59
C GLN A 124 14.21 -12.40 -29.42
N GLN A 125 13.26 -11.51 -29.67
CA GLN A 125 12.67 -10.65 -28.64
C GLN A 125 11.88 -11.47 -27.60
N LEU A 126 11.07 -12.44 -28.05
CA LEU A 126 10.36 -13.36 -27.17
C LEU A 126 11.32 -14.17 -26.29
N ALA A 127 12.42 -14.68 -26.89
CA ALA A 127 13.46 -15.40 -26.15
C ALA A 127 14.12 -14.51 -25.08
N ALA A 128 14.48 -13.28 -25.42
CA ALA A 128 15.08 -12.32 -24.49
C ALA A 128 14.18 -11.99 -23.31
N MET A 129 12.86 -12.08 -23.49
CA MET A 129 11.85 -11.87 -22.44
C MET A 129 11.46 -13.15 -21.68
N GLY A 130 12.06 -14.29 -21.96
CA GLY A 130 11.69 -15.58 -21.36
C GLY A 130 10.27 -16.05 -21.74
N LEU A 131 9.81 -15.65 -22.93
CA LEU A 131 8.52 -16.05 -23.51
C LEU A 131 8.70 -17.22 -24.50
N PRO A 132 7.63 -18.02 -24.75
CA PRO A 132 7.66 -19.00 -25.83
C PRO A 132 8.03 -18.35 -27.15
N GLN A 133 8.99 -18.94 -27.88
CA GLN A 133 9.49 -18.39 -29.14
C GLN A 133 8.55 -18.62 -30.34
N ASP A 134 7.47 -19.36 -30.14
CA ASP A 134 6.46 -19.61 -31.16
C ASP A 134 5.47 -18.44 -31.23
N PRO A 135 5.42 -17.66 -32.32
CA PRO A 135 4.44 -16.57 -32.46
C PRO A 135 2.98 -17.02 -32.43
N ASP A 136 2.69 -18.27 -32.81
CA ASP A 136 1.37 -18.84 -32.82
C ASP A 136 0.96 -19.42 -31.45
N PHE A 137 1.85 -19.35 -30.43
CA PHE A 137 1.55 -19.82 -29.09
C PHE A 137 0.39 -19.04 -28.49
N SER A 138 -0.59 -19.77 -27.90
CA SER A 138 -1.78 -19.18 -27.30
C SER A 138 -1.46 -18.40 -26.02
N CYS A 139 -1.93 -17.14 -25.93
CA CYS A 139 -1.78 -16.29 -24.76
C CYS A 139 -2.44 -16.90 -23.51
N ALA A 140 -3.49 -17.71 -23.63
CA ALA A 140 -4.14 -18.39 -22.54
C ALA A 140 -3.25 -19.44 -21.82
N ARG A 141 -2.16 -19.86 -22.44
CA ARG A 141 -1.19 -20.81 -21.87
C ARG A 141 0.01 -20.13 -21.18
N LEU A 142 0.10 -18.81 -21.28
CA LEU A 142 1.14 -18.04 -20.62
C LEU A 142 0.87 -17.95 -19.10
N SER A 143 1.94 -17.92 -18.31
CA SER A 143 1.81 -17.55 -16.91
C SER A 143 1.37 -16.09 -16.76
N GLY A 144 0.75 -15.73 -15.63
CA GLY A 144 0.31 -14.34 -15.39
C GLY A 144 1.43 -13.31 -15.60
N GLY A 145 2.63 -13.59 -15.10
CA GLY A 145 3.79 -12.69 -15.30
C GLY A 145 4.27 -12.62 -16.76
N GLN A 146 4.22 -13.72 -17.51
CA GLN A 146 4.53 -13.73 -18.94
C GLN A 146 3.53 -12.92 -19.75
N LEU A 147 2.24 -13.03 -19.41
CA LEU A 147 1.18 -12.28 -20.08
C LEU A 147 1.32 -10.78 -19.83
N VAL A 148 1.57 -10.38 -18.59
CA VAL A 148 1.83 -8.97 -18.23
C VAL A 148 3.03 -8.42 -18.99
N ARG A 149 4.13 -9.18 -19.06
CA ARG A 149 5.35 -8.78 -19.79
C ARG A 149 5.07 -8.59 -21.29
N LEU A 150 4.30 -9.49 -21.89
CA LEU A 150 3.91 -9.41 -23.31
C LEU A 150 3.03 -8.17 -23.59
N GLN A 151 2.05 -7.91 -22.73
CA GLN A 151 1.17 -6.73 -22.85
C GLN A 151 1.94 -5.42 -22.69
N LEU A 152 2.83 -5.34 -21.69
CA LEU A 152 3.66 -4.16 -21.48
C LEU A 152 4.59 -3.92 -22.65
N TRP A 153 5.18 -4.98 -23.19
CA TRP A 153 6.03 -4.86 -24.39
C TRP A 153 5.25 -4.29 -25.58
N GLN A 154 4.04 -4.80 -25.85
CA GLN A 154 3.16 -4.25 -26.88
C GLN A 154 2.94 -2.74 -26.72
N LEU A 155 2.73 -2.28 -25.47
CA LEU A 155 2.49 -0.86 -25.19
C LEU A 155 3.75 0.00 -25.44
N PHE A 156 4.94 -0.50 -25.07
CA PHE A 156 6.20 0.21 -25.26
C PHE A 156 6.67 0.28 -26.72
N GLU A 157 6.22 -0.64 -27.59
CA GLU A 157 6.49 -0.61 -29.04
C GLU A 157 5.66 0.48 -29.77
N ASN A 158 4.60 0.99 -29.14
CA ASN A 158 3.77 2.01 -29.75
C ASN A 158 4.32 3.42 -29.45
N GLU A 159 4.36 4.26 -30.47
CA GLU A 159 4.73 5.68 -30.34
C GLU A 159 3.51 6.48 -29.85
N THR A 160 3.42 6.70 -28.55
CA THR A 160 2.36 7.50 -27.92
C THR A 160 2.94 8.64 -27.09
N GLU A 161 2.20 9.74 -26.98
CA GLU A 161 2.63 10.91 -26.18
C GLU A 161 2.59 10.61 -24.68
N LEU A 162 1.61 9.81 -24.23
CA LEU A 162 1.41 9.43 -22.83
C LEU A 162 1.10 7.94 -22.71
N LEU A 163 1.81 7.27 -21.80
CA LEU A 163 1.52 5.92 -21.36
C LEU A 163 1.09 5.95 -19.90
N ILE A 164 -0.10 5.41 -19.60
CA ILE A 164 -0.62 5.26 -18.25
C ILE A 164 -0.46 3.80 -17.84
N LEU A 165 0.22 3.56 -16.71
CA LEU A 165 0.49 2.21 -16.21
C LEU A 165 -0.16 2.05 -14.82
N ASP A 166 -1.22 1.24 -14.71
CA ASP A 166 -1.92 0.97 -13.44
C ASP A 166 -1.46 -0.37 -12.86
N GLU A 167 -0.65 -0.30 -11.77
CA GLU A 167 -0.06 -1.43 -11.03
C GLU A 167 0.63 -2.47 -11.94
N PRO A 168 1.56 -2.06 -12.82
CA PRO A 168 2.17 -2.97 -13.80
C PRO A 168 3.15 -3.98 -13.17
N SER A 169 3.58 -3.78 -11.94
CA SER A 169 4.52 -4.68 -11.23
C SER A 169 3.88 -5.90 -10.60
N ASN A 170 2.55 -5.95 -10.54
CA ASN A 170 1.86 -7.09 -9.96
C ASN A 170 2.19 -8.37 -10.73
N HIS A 171 2.59 -9.42 -10.01
CA HIS A 171 3.01 -10.72 -10.55
C HIS A 171 4.34 -10.72 -11.33
N LEU A 172 5.09 -9.60 -11.37
CA LEU A 172 6.42 -9.57 -11.96
C LEU A 172 7.48 -9.99 -10.94
N ASP A 173 8.38 -10.88 -11.37
CA ASP A 173 9.58 -11.20 -10.60
C ASP A 173 10.65 -10.07 -10.74
N THR A 174 11.73 -10.19 -10.01
CA THR A 174 12.79 -9.17 -9.97
C THR A 174 13.37 -8.88 -11.36
N GLU A 175 13.55 -9.90 -12.19
CA GLU A 175 14.10 -9.74 -13.54
C GLU A 175 13.14 -8.98 -14.47
N ALA A 176 11.84 -9.31 -14.40
CA ALA A 176 10.80 -8.62 -15.15
C ALA A 176 10.59 -7.17 -14.69
N LYS A 177 10.72 -6.88 -13.40
CA LYS A 177 10.68 -5.52 -12.88
C LYS A 177 11.84 -4.67 -13.40
N GLN A 178 13.06 -5.22 -13.42
CA GLN A 178 14.22 -4.52 -13.99
C GLN A 178 14.02 -4.19 -15.46
N TRP A 179 13.54 -5.16 -16.25
CA TRP A 179 13.18 -4.93 -17.64
C TRP A 179 12.12 -3.81 -17.78
N LEU A 180 11.09 -3.80 -16.94
CA LEU A 180 10.06 -2.75 -16.94
C LEU A 180 10.66 -1.37 -16.64
N ILE A 181 11.55 -1.27 -15.65
CA ILE A 181 12.24 -0.02 -15.30
C ILE A 181 13.07 0.49 -16.48
N GLU A 182 13.81 -0.39 -17.16
CA GLU A 182 14.60 -0.03 -18.33
C GLU A 182 13.71 0.41 -19.51
N SER A 183 12.63 -0.32 -19.76
CA SER A 183 11.64 0.04 -20.79
C SER A 183 11.02 1.41 -20.52
N MET A 184 10.63 1.69 -19.27
CA MET A 184 10.12 3.01 -18.87
C MET A 184 11.15 4.12 -19.08
N ARG A 185 12.43 3.86 -18.84
CA ARG A 185 13.51 4.86 -19.03
C ARG A 185 13.71 5.20 -20.52
N HIS A 186 13.63 4.21 -21.39
CA HIS A 186 13.87 4.38 -22.82
C HIS A 186 12.63 4.88 -23.60
N PHE A 187 11.45 4.78 -23.01
CA PHE A 187 10.22 5.23 -23.67
C PHE A 187 10.26 6.73 -23.99
N GLY A 188 9.99 7.08 -25.25
CA GLY A 188 10.09 8.46 -25.76
C GLY A 188 9.03 9.42 -25.24
N GLY A 189 7.82 8.92 -24.94
CA GLY A 189 6.70 9.69 -24.42
C GLY A 189 6.75 9.89 -22.90
N ALA A 190 5.70 10.49 -22.35
CA ALA A 190 5.50 10.63 -20.90
C ALA A 190 4.90 9.35 -20.31
N ILE A 191 5.16 9.09 -19.03
CA ILE A 191 4.58 7.97 -18.28
C ILE A 191 3.94 8.48 -17.01
N LEU A 192 2.67 8.14 -16.80
CA LEU A 192 1.97 8.23 -15.52
C LEU A 192 1.86 6.83 -14.92
N LEU A 193 2.62 6.57 -13.87
CA LEU A 193 2.69 5.29 -13.20
C LEU A 193 1.87 5.30 -11.91
N ILE A 194 0.86 4.45 -11.81
CA ILE A 194 0.19 4.16 -10.54
C ILE A 194 0.85 2.90 -9.98
N SER A 195 1.52 3.02 -8.84
CA SER A 195 2.17 1.86 -8.23
C SER A 195 2.42 2.02 -6.74
N HIS A 196 2.50 0.88 -6.08
CA HIS A 196 2.96 0.72 -4.70
C HIS A 196 4.34 0.03 -4.62
N ASP A 197 5.01 -0.10 -5.77
CA ASP A 197 6.34 -0.65 -5.88
C ASP A 197 7.39 0.46 -5.79
N ARG A 198 8.23 0.40 -4.76
CA ARG A 198 9.23 1.43 -4.47
C ARG A 198 10.34 1.48 -5.50
N GLU A 199 10.71 0.34 -6.10
CA GLU A 199 11.73 0.28 -7.15
C GLU A 199 11.27 1.02 -8.41
N LEU A 200 10.01 0.81 -8.82
CA LEU A 200 9.42 1.54 -9.94
C LEU A 200 9.29 3.04 -9.64
N LEU A 201 8.86 3.40 -8.44
CA LEU A 201 8.71 4.80 -8.03
C LEU A 201 10.06 5.53 -7.90
N ARG A 202 11.18 4.83 -7.67
CA ARG A 202 12.53 5.41 -7.74
C ARG A 202 12.95 5.80 -9.16
N ALA A 203 12.32 5.21 -10.17
CA ALA A 203 12.56 5.59 -11.57
C ALA A 203 11.74 6.83 -12.02
N MET A 204 10.87 7.35 -11.14
CA MET A 204 10.05 8.54 -11.41
C MET A 204 10.81 9.82 -11.10
N GLU A 205 10.43 10.93 -11.77
CA GLU A 205 11.00 12.28 -11.59
C GLU A 205 10.16 13.11 -10.63
N GLU A 206 8.90 12.76 -10.46
CA GLU A 206 7.94 13.46 -9.63
C GLU A 206 6.92 12.45 -9.06
N ILE A 207 6.50 12.65 -7.81
CA ILE A 207 5.48 11.81 -7.16
C ILE A 207 4.24 12.67 -6.85
N TRP A 208 3.10 12.20 -7.30
CA TRP A 208 1.78 12.74 -6.96
C TRP A 208 1.16 11.87 -5.88
N GLU A 209 0.80 12.47 -4.75
CA GLU A 209 0.11 11.76 -3.68
C GLU A 209 -1.36 12.19 -3.63
N LEU A 210 -2.25 11.23 -3.85
CA LEU A 210 -3.68 11.41 -3.63
C LEU A 210 -4.04 11.03 -2.20
N SER A 211 -4.61 11.98 -1.46
CA SER A 211 -5.01 11.80 -0.06
C SER A 211 -6.38 12.42 0.21
N GLY A 212 -6.91 12.25 1.41
CA GLY A 212 -8.15 12.93 1.84
C GLY A 212 -8.05 14.47 1.86
N LEU A 213 -6.84 15.03 1.72
CA LEU A 213 -6.58 16.47 1.60
C LEU A 213 -6.49 16.95 0.13
N GLY A 214 -6.71 16.06 -0.84
CA GLY A 214 -6.53 16.31 -2.25
C GLY A 214 -5.23 15.73 -2.80
N LEU A 215 -4.77 16.27 -3.93
CA LEU A 215 -3.55 15.87 -4.61
C LEU A 215 -2.38 16.77 -4.21
N GLN A 216 -1.31 16.18 -3.74
CA GLN A 216 -0.07 16.87 -3.42
C GLN A 216 1.06 16.40 -4.34
N VAL A 217 1.83 17.37 -4.86
CA VAL A 217 2.93 17.10 -5.79
C VAL A 217 4.26 17.19 -5.05
N PHE A 218 5.10 16.18 -5.20
CA PHE A 218 6.44 16.08 -4.63
C PHE A 218 7.46 15.98 -5.76
N GLY A 219 8.37 16.94 -5.85
CA GLY A 219 9.47 16.88 -6.81
C GLY A 219 10.51 15.85 -6.36
N GLY A 220 10.99 15.05 -7.33
CA GLY A 220 11.94 13.98 -7.08
C GLY A 220 11.31 12.58 -7.08
N ASN A 221 12.13 11.59 -6.85
CA ASN A 221 11.75 10.18 -6.83
C ASN A 221 11.15 9.74 -5.47
N TYR A 222 10.90 8.44 -5.35
CA TYR A 222 10.35 7.86 -4.11
C TYR A 222 11.16 8.19 -2.85
N ASP A 223 12.49 8.17 -2.92
CA ASP A 223 13.34 8.38 -1.73
C ASP A 223 13.22 9.81 -1.22
N VAL A 224 13.16 10.80 -2.13
CA VAL A 224 12.92 12.21 -1.79
C VAL A 224 11.51 12.40 -1.20
N TYR A 225 10.50 11.78 -1.81
CA TYR A 225 9.13 11.78 -1.30
C TYR A 225 9.05 11.21 0.12
N ALA A 226 9.63 10.03 0.37
CA ALA A 226 9.62 9.37 1.67
C ALA A 226 10.30 10.22 2.76
N GLU A 227 11.44 10.88 2.43
CA GLU A 227 12.13 11.78 3.36
C GLU A 227 11.31 13.04 3.67
N GLN A 228 10.66 13.64 2.68
CA GLN A 228 9.76 14.78 2.88
C GLN A 228 8.58 14.41 3.78
N LYS A 229 7.95 13.27 3.56
CA LYS A 229 6.84 12.76 4.39
C LYS A 229 7.29 12.50 5.82
N ARG A 230 8.48 11.90 6.02
CA ARG A 230 9.06 11.69 7.35
C ARG A 230 9.29 13.01 8.09
N THR A 231 9.83 13.99 7.39
CA THR A 231 10.07 15.32 7.95
C THR A 231 8.77 16.03 8.33
N GLU A 232 7.74 15.93 7.46
CA GLU A 232 6.42 16.49 7.71
C GLU A 232 5.76 15.85 8.95
N LEU A 233 5.79 14.52 9.06
CA LEU A 233 5.28 13.79 10.22
C LEU A 233 5.95 14.25 11.52
N GLN A 234 7.28 14.32 11.53
CA GLN A 234 8.04 14.79 12.69
C GLN A 234 7.70 16.25 13.06
N ALA A 235 7.47 17.11 12.06
CA ALA A 235 7.06 18.50 12.30
C ALA A 235 5.68 18.56 12.97
N VAL A 236 4.71 17.78 12.51
CA VAL A 236 3.38 17.69 13.13
C VAL A 236 3.46 17.13 14.54
N GLU A 237 4.24 16.10 14.79
CA GLU A 237 4.45 15.54 16.13
C GLU A 237 5.05 16.57 17.10
N ARG A 238 6.07 17.32 16.66
CA ARG A 238 6.64 18.41 17.47
C ARG A 238 5.62 19.50 17.80
N GLN A 239 4.78 19.87 16.84
CA GLN A 239 3.72 20.86 17.05
C GLN A 239 2.65 20.36 18.04
N LEU A 240 2.26 19.08 17.98
CA LEU A 240 1.33 18.47 18.95
C LEU A 240 1.90 18.53 20.38
N VAL A 241 3.19 18.17 20.56
CA VAL A 241 3.85 18.26 21.87
C VAL A 241 3.89 19.70 22.38
N GLN A 242 4.12 20.69 21.49
CA GLN A 242 4.10 22.11 21.89
C GLN A 242 2.70 22.58 22.30
N VAL A 243 1.66 22.18 21.57
CA VAL A 243 0.26 22.51 21.92
C VAL A 243 -0.11 21.92 23.28
N ASP A 244 0.26 20.67 23.56
CA ASP A 244 0.00 20.02 24.85
C ASP A 244 0.72 20.74 26.00
N LYS A 245 2.00 21.09 25.83
CA LYS A 245 2.74 21.89 26.81
C LYS A 245 2.10 23.26 27.04
N HIS A 246 1.58 23.91 26.00
CA HIS A 246 0.92 25.20 26.12
C HIS A 246 -0.41 25.09 26.87
N LYS A 247 -1.19 24.04 26.60
CA LYS A 247 -2.43 23.74 27.35
C LYS A 247 -2.16 23.54 28.82
N LYS A 248 -1.16 22.74 29.19
CA LYS A 248 -0.77 22.52 30.60
C LYS A 248 -0.36 23.81 31.29
N ARG A 249 0.46 24.66 30.65
CA ARG A 249 0.84 25.97 31.21
C ARG A 249 -0.35 26.90 31.42
N LEU A 250 -1.29 26.94 30.48
CA LEU A 250 -2.51 27.75 30.60
C LEU A 250 -3.39 27.25 31.76
N ALA A 251 -3.56 25.94 31.90
CA ALA A 251 -4.33 25.36 33.02
C ALA A 251 -3.69 25.70 34.39
N GLU A 252 -2.37 25.57 34.53
CA GLU A 252 -1.64 25.96 35.73
C GLU A 252 -1.77 27.45 36.04
N GLN A 253 -1.70 28.30 35.01
CA GLN A 253 -1.86 29.74 35.18
C GLN A 253 -3.27 30.13 35.56
N ALA A 254 -4.28 29.46 34.98
CA ALA A 254 -5.68 29.63 35.34
C ALA A 254 -5.93 29.27 36.79
N GLN A 255 -5.38 28.13 37.25
CA GLN A 255 -5.48 27.69 38.63
C GLN A 255 -4.85 28.70 39.58
N LYS A 256 -3.61 29.13 39.32
CA LYS A 256 -2.91 30.16 40.13
C LYS A 256 -3.68 31.48 40.18
N ASN A 257 -4.32 31.86 39.07
CA ASN A 257 -5.13 33.07 39.00
C ASN A 257 -6.44 32.94 39.83
N ARG A 258 -7.08 31.78 39.85
CA ARG A 258 -8.25 31.46 40.69
C ARG A 258 -7.86 31.55 42.18
N GLU A 259 -6.80 30.86 42.60
CA GLU A 259 -6.29 30.88 43.96
C GLU A 259 -6.01 32.31 44.45
N LYS A 260 -5.36 33.15 43.62
CA LYS A 260 -5.12 34.56 43.94
C LYS A 260 -6.42 35.38 44.02
N ALA A 261 -7.40 35.08 43.17
CA ALA A 261 -8.72 35.74 43.23
C ALA A 261 -9.47 35.39 44.50
N ASP A 262 -9.47 34.11 44.92
CA ASP A 262 -10.09 33.64 46.14
C ASP A 262 -9.42 34.23 47.39
N GLN A 263 -8.09 34.31 47.42
CA GLN A 263 -7.36 35.00 48.49
C GLN A 263 -7.74 36.48 48.63
N ARG A 264 -7.82 37.20 47.48
CA ARG A 264 -8.23 38.63 47.47
C ARG A 264 -9.69 38.79 47.91
N ALA A 265 -10.59 37.89 47.49
CA ALA A 265 -11.99 37.91 47.92
C ALA A 265 -12.12 37.67 49.43
N ALA A 266 -11.34 36.73 49.99
CA ALA A 266 -11.29 36.46 51.42
C ALA A 266 -10.77 37.66 52.21
N GLN A 267 -9.71 38.34 51.76
CA GLN A 267 -9.18 39.57 52.34
C GLN A 267 -10.21 40.71 52.27
N GLY A 268 -10.85 40.91 51.13
CA GLY A 268 -11.93 41.91 50.98
C GLY A 268 -13.10 41.70 51.90
N ASN A 269 -13.48 40.42 52.14
CA ASN A 269 -14.54 40.08 53.11
C ASN A 269 -14.11 40.34 54.56
N LYS A 270 -12.83 40.14 54.91
CA LYS A 270 -12.31 40.52 56.24
C LYS A 270 -12.35 42.02 56.46
N LEU A 271 -11.88 42.83 55.49
CA LEU A 271 -11.92 44.32 55.57
C LEU A 271 -13.33 44.88 55.66
N ARG A 272 -14.33 44.19 55.09
CA ARG A 272 -15.76 44.55 55.24
C ARG A 272 -16.28 44.30 56.64
N LYS A 273 -15.81 43.25 57.33
CA LYS A 273 -16.20 42.93 58.70
C LYS A 273 -15.57 43.88 59.71
N ASP A 274 -14.35 44.36 59.45
CA ASP A 274 -13.63 45.28 60.36
C ASP A 274 -14.12 46.75 60.33
N GLY A 275 -15.01 47.12 59.37
CA GLY A 275 -15.65 48.44 59.34
C GLY A 275 -14.75 49.65 59.07
N SER A 276 -13.46 49.45 58.76
CA SER A 276 -12.43 50.48 58.66
C SER A 276 -12.46 51.37 57.41
N GLN A 277 -13.31 51.05 56.38
CA GLN A 277 -13.43 51.80 55.12
C GLN A 277 -14.89 52.04 54.69
N PRO A 278 -15.23 53.19 54.04
CA PRO A 278 -16.56 53.43 53.55
C PRO A 278 -17.08 52.38 52.59
N LYS A 279 -18.32 51.91 52.79
CA LYS A 279 -18.94 50.84 51.95
C LYS A 279 -18.91 51.14 50.45
N ILE A 280 -19.13 52.38 50.06
CA ILE A 280 -19.16 52.83 48.64
C ILE A 280 -17.81 52.57 47.94
N LEU A 281 -16.68 52.81 48.60
CA LEU A 281 -15.33 52.53 48.04
C LEU A 281 -15.06 51.05 47.92
N LEU A 282 -15.56 50.23 48.84
CA LEU A 282 -15.42 48.77 48.81
C LEU A 282 -16.29 48.12 47.73
N ASP A 283 -17.49 48.67 47.48
CA ASP A 283 -18.39 48.20 46.42
C ASP A 283 -17.87 48.57 45.03
N GLY A 284 -17.38 49.79 44.80
CA GLY A 284 -16.72 50.19 43.55
C GLY A 284 -15.48 49.34 43.22
N LYS A 285 -14.64 48.98 44.21
CA LYS A 285 -13.51 48.05 44.02
C LYS A 285 -13.97 46.63 43.72
N LYS A 286 -15.07 46.15 44.29
CA LYS A 286 -15.67 44.87 43.99
C LYS A 286 -16.19 44.78 42.56
N ASP A 287 -16.92 45.78 42.10
CA ASP A 287 -17.50 45.85 40.75
C ASP A 287 -16.38 45.90 39.67
N SER A 288 -15.34 46.70 39.89
CA SER A 288 -14.18 46.78 39.01
C SER A 288 -13.40 45.42 38.99
N ALA A 289 -13.26 44.77 40.14
CA ALA A 289 -12.62 43.43 40.21
C ALA A 289 -13.46 42.36 39.51
N THR A 290 -14.80 42.41 39.63
CA THR A 290 -15.71 41.47 38.97
C THR A 290 -15.71 41.65 37.44
N ALA A 291 -15.74 42.87 36.94
CA ALA A 291 -15.63 43.19 35.51
C ALA A 291 -14.27 42.73 34.93
N SER A 292 -13.17 42.97 35.63
CA SER A 292 -11.83 42.52 35.26
C SER A 292 -11.71 40.99 35.28
N ALA A 293 -12.35 40.29 36.20
CA ALA A 293 -12.39 38.84 36.25
C ALA A 293 -13.22 38.25 35.11
N SER A 294 -14.36 38.86 34.77
CA SER A 294 -15.18 38.43 33.64
C SER A 294 -14.43 38.55 32.30
N ASN A 295 -13.75 39.67 32.05
CA ASN A 295 -12.95 39.87 30.83
C ASN A 295 -11.76 38.88 30.75
N ARG A 296 -11.11 38.59 31.89
CA ARG A 296 -10.05 37.56 31.92
C ARG A 296 -10.57 36.17 31.61
N ASN A 297 -11.70 35.80 32.19
CA ASN A 297 -12.32 34.50 31.92
C ASN A 297 -12.73 34.34 30.45
N LYS A 298 -13.33 35.38 29.84
CA LYS A 298 -13.63 35.37 28.39
C LYS A 298 -12.38 35.18 27.53
N ASN A 299 -11.31 35.94 27.81
CA ASN A 299 -10.05 35.82 27.06
C ASN A 299 -9.40 34.45 27.26
N GLU A 300 -9.50 33.86 28.44
CA GLU A 300 -9.00 32.52 28.72
C GLU A 300 -9.79 31.45 27.97
N GLN A 301 -11.10 31.55 27.96
CA GLN A 301 -12.00 30.66 27.19
C GLN A 301 -11.68 30.74 25.68
N LEU A 302 -11.52 31.94 25.11
CA LEU A 302 -11.16 32.12 23.71
C LEU A 302 -9.81 31.47 23.38
N ARG A 303 -8.81 31.62 24.25
CA ARG A 303 -7.50 30.97 24.08
C ARG A 303 -7.60 29.44 24.14
N GLN A 304 -8.40 28.91 25.07
CA GLN A 304 -8.64 27.46 25.18
C GLN A 304 -9.33 26.91 23.93
N VAL A 305 -10.38 27.59 23.43
CA VAL A 305 -11.10 27.19 22.20
C VAL A 305 -10.15 27.20 21.00
N HIS A 306 -9.32 28.23 20.86
CA HIS A 306 -8.33 28.32 19.77
C HIS A 306 -7.30 27.20 19.83
N LEU A 307 -6.79 26.88 21.03
CA LEU A 307 -5.83 25.78 21.20
C LEU A 307 -6.45 24.42 20.94
N GLN A 308 -7.72 24.20 21.36
CA GLN A 308 -8.45 22.97 21.06
C GLN A 308 -8.70 22.82 19.54
N ALA A 309 -9.05 23.90 18.85
CA ALA A 309 -9.23 23.86 17.41
C ALA A 309 -7.91 23.54 16.68
N LYS A 310 -6.80 24.16 17.09
CA LYS A 310 -5.46 23.87 16.58
C LYS A 310 -5.04 22.44 16.84
N GLU A 311 -5.28 21.94 18.05
CA GLU A 311 -4.99 20.53 18.41
C GLU A 311 -5.78 19.55 17.54
N ARG A 312 -7.08 19.77 17.36
CA ARG A 312 -7.92 18.92 16.50
C ARG A 312 -7.41 18.90 15.05
N ALA A 313 -7.07 20.04 14.51
CA ALA A 313 -6.51 20.14 13.16
C ALA A 313 -5.17 19.38 13.04
N LEU A 314 -4.28 19.54 14.02
CA LEU A 314 -3.00 18.82 14.05
C LEU A 314 -3.18 17.30 14.29
N GLN A 315 -4.13 16.89 15.12
CA GLN A 315 -4.47 15.48 15.33
C GLN A 315 -5.01 14.83 14.06
N SER A 316 -5.95 15.50 13.38
CA SER A 316 -6.47 15.02 12.10
C SER A 316 -5.36 14.86 11.06
N ARG A 317 -4.45 15.84 10.94
CA ARG A 317 -3.29 15.76 10.04
C ARG A 317 -2.32 14.66 10.46
N HIS A 318 -2.07 14.49 11.74
CA HIS A 318 -1.22 13.40 12.27
C HIS A 318 -1.81 12.01 11.99
N GLU A 319 -3.13 11.83 12.16
CA GLU A 319 -3.80 10.56 11.84
C GLU A 319 -3.73 10.21 10.35
N GLN A 320 -3.71 11.22 9.47
CA GLN A 320 -3.56 11.02 8.03
C GLN A 320 -2.11 10.69 7.63
N LEU A 321 -1.11 11.27 8.31
CA LEU A 321 0.31 11.08 8.00
C LEU A 321 0.91 9.85 8.69
N LYS A 322 0.34 9.41 9.82
CA LYS A 322 0.90 8.32 10.61
C LYS A 322 0.47 6.97 10.08
N ALA A 323 1.44 6.14 9.72
CA ALA A 323 1.21 4.71 9.56
C ALA A 323 0.72 4.12 10.89
N GLN A 324 -0.36 3.34 10.85
CA GLN A 324 -0.89 2.68 12.05
C GLN A 324 0.14 1.67 12.55
N LYS A 325 0.35 1.60 13.87
CA LYS A 325 1.28 0.62 14.45
C LYS A 325 0.53 -0.67 14.75
N LEU A 326 1.05 -1.77 14.24
CA LEU A 326 0.62 -3.10 14.60
C LEU A 326 1.54 -3.61 15.73
N TYR A 327 0.96 -3.98 16.87
CA TYR A 327 1.72 -4.58 17.98
C TYR A 327 1.46 -6.08 17.99
N LEU A 328 2.55 -6.86 17.97
CA LEU A 328 2.49 -8.30 18.09
C LEU A 328 2.85 -8.69 19.53
N ALA A 329 2.17 -9.72 20.06
CA ALA A 329 2.38 -10.17 21.42
C ALA A 329 3.78 -10.76 21.63
N ASP A 330 4.36 -10.52 22.79
CA ASP A 330 5.70 -10.98 23.18
C ASP A 330 5.60 -12.26 23.99
N ASN A 331 6.13 -13.37 23.45
CA ASN A 331 6.40 -14.57 24.23
C ASN A 331 7.80 -15.11 23.87
N PRO A 332 8.75 -15.18 24.82
CA PRO A 332 10.11 -15.62 24.51
C PRO A 332 10.16 -17.13 24.29
N ASN A 333 10.37 -17.56 23.06
CA ASN A 333 10.60 -18.97 22.74
C ASN A 333 12.11 -19.27 22.64
N ARG A 334 12.49 -20.49 23.12
CA ARG A 334 13.87 -20.97 23.08
C ARG A 334 14.23 -21.40 21.66
N SER A 335 15.51 -21.30 21.31
CA SER A 335 16.10 -21.82 20.07
C SER A 335 15.82 -23.33 19.91
N ARG A 336 14.71 -23.66 19.26
CA ARG A 336 14.30 -25.05 18.95
C ARG A 336 14.17 -25.18 17.44
N LYS A 337 14.67 -26.30 16.88
CA LYS A 337 14.44 -26.62 15.48
C LYS A 337 12.95 -26.91 15.25
N VAL A 338 12.31 -26.11 14.43
CA VAL A 338 10.85 -26.17 14.19
C VAL A 338 10.51 -26.84 12.87
N LEU A 339 11.42 -26.80 11.88
CA LEU A 339 11.21 -27.37 10.57
C LEU A 339 12.52 -27.93 10.01
N SER A 340 12.46 -29.06 9.32
CA SER A 340 13.60 -29.67 8.63
C SER A 340 13.12 -30.39 7.37
N ILE A 341 13.79 -30.10 6.25
CA ILE A 341 13.71 -30.87 5.01
C ILE A 341 15.08 -31.44 4.76
N GLN A 342 15.19 -32.74 4.43
CA GLN A 342 16.41 -33.40 4.05
C GLN A 342 16.25 -33.99 2.64
N GLU A 343 17.07 -33.53 1.70
CA GLU A 343 17.07 -33.97 0.29
C GLU A 343 15.66 -34.06 -0.34
N GLY A 344 14.80 -33.10 0.00
CA GLY A 344 13.40 -33.07 -0.43
C GLY A 344 13.25 -32.58 -1.86
N THR A 345 12.61 -33.37 -2.74
CA THR A 345 12.27 -32.97 -4.10
C THR A 345 10.80 -32.57 -4.16
N LEU A 346 10.51 -31.38 -4.69
CA LEU A 346 9.16 -30.85 -4.82
C LEU A 346 8.39 -31.54 -5.96
N PRO A 347 7.05 -31.68 -5.85
CA PRO A 347 6.22 -32.26 -6.92
C PRO A 347 6.07 -31.34 -8.13
N PHE A 348 6.23 -30.02 -7.96
CA PHE A 348 6.18 -29.02 -9.01
C PHE A 348 7.25 -27.96 -8.77
N GLY A 349 7.82 -27.42 -9.85
CA GLY A 349 8.91 -26.45 -9.84
C GLY A 349 10.25 -27.10 -10.21
N ASP A 350 11.32 -26.64 -9.59
CA ASP A 350 12.65 -27.23 -9.80
C ASP A 350 12.76 -28.62 -9.15
N SER A 351 13.39 -29.55 -9.86
CA SER A 351 13.64 -30.90 -9.38
C SER A 351 14.87 -31.03 -8.48
N THR A 352 15.59 -29.95 -8.21
CA THR A 352 16.78 -29.96 -7.36
C THR A 352 16.41 -30.29 -5.91
N PRO A 353 17.08 -31.27 -5.27
CA PRO A 353 16.79 -31.61 -3.88
C PRO A 353 17.07 -30.44 -2.93
N ILE A 354 16.13 -30.15 -2.05
CA ILE A 354 16.21 -29.05 -1.08
C ILE A 354 16.58 -29.63 0.28
N THR A 355 17.60 -29.05 0.93
CA THR A 355 17.92 -29.30 2.34
C THR A 355 17.79 -27.99 3.10
N LEU A 356 16.84 -27.96 4.05
CA LEU A 356 16.46 -26.74 4.77
C LEU A 356 16.22 -27.06 6.25
N GLN A 357 16.77 -26.22 7.12
CA GLN A 357 16.47 -26.25 8.56
C GLN A 357 16.07 -24.84 9.02
N ILE A 358 14.97 -24.74 9.78
CA ILE A 358 14.44 -23.50 10.33
C ILE A 358 14.29 -23.65 11.85
N PHE A 359 14.76 -22.65 12.58
CA PHE A 359 14.64 -22.54 14.03
C PHE A 359 13.50 -21.59 14.42
N ALA A 360 13.04 -21.66 15.67
CA ALA A 360 11.86 -20.96 16.16
C ALA A 360 11.85 -19.45 15.92
N ASN A 361 13.02 -18.82 15.87
CA ASN A 361 13.15 -17.35 15.72
C ASN A 361 13.76 -16.96 14.36
N ASP A 362 13.92 -17.91 13.44
CA ASP A 362 14.51 -17.62 12.14
C ASP A 362 13.54 -16.80 11.30
N LYS A 363 14.07 -15.70 10.74
CA LYS A 363 13.37 -14.84 9.78
C LYS A 363 14.00 -15.07 8.41
N VAL A 364 13.34 -15.87 7.60
CA VAL A 364 13.86 -16.39 6.33
C VAL A 364 13.15 -15.74 5.17
N HIS A 365 13.90 -15.23 4.21
CA HIS A 365 13.40 -14.79 2.92
C HIS A 365 13.67 -15.85 1.86
N LEU A 366 12.62 -16.44 1.31
CA LEU A 366 12.68 -17.43 0.24
C LEU A 366 12.61 -16.73 -1.11
N LYS A 367 13.73 -16.69 -1.83
CA LYS A 367 13.87 -16.10 -3.16
C LYS A 367 13.81 -17.15 -4.26
N GLY A 368 13.54 -16.73 -5.48
CA GLY A 368 13.57 -17.56 -6.69
C GLY A 368 12.70 -16.96 -7.79
N LYS A 369 12.94 -17.40 -9.02
CA LYS A 369 12.16 -17.00 -10.20
C LYS A 369 10.69 -17.45 -10.07
N ASN A 370 9.82 -16.85 -10.87
CA ASN A 370 8.44 -17.34 -10.96
C ASN A 370 8.42 -18.77 -11.52
N GLY A 371 7.64 -19.64 -10.87
CA GLY A 371 7.54 -21.06 -11.27
C GLY A 371 8.61 -21.99 -10.68
N CYS A 372 9.63 -21.51 -9.95
CA CYS A 372 10.66 -22.39 -9.35
C CYS A 372 10.15 -23.28 -8.20
N GLY A 373 8.90 -23.11 -7.74
CA GLY A 373 8.30 -23.97 -6.71
C GLY A 373 8.16 -23.34 -5.33
N LYS A 374 8.28 -21.99 -5.18
CA LYS A 374 8.14 -21.31 -3.88
C LYS A 374 6.82 -21.62 -3.17
N SER A 375 5.69 -21.40 -3.83
CA SER A 375 4.36 -21.72 -3.28
C SER A 375 4.14 -23.22 -3.14
N THR A 376 4.74 -24.05 -4.02
CA THR A 376 4.74 -25.51 -3.89
C THR A 376 5.42 -25.94 -2.58
N LEU A 377 6.57 -25.35 -2.26
CA LEU A 377 7.26 -25.60 -1.00
C LEU A 377 6.38 -25.23 0.20
N LEU A 378 5.74 -24.05 0.21
CA LEU A 378 4.85 -23.67 1.31
C LEU A 378 3.67 -24.64 1.47
N LYS A 379 3.04 -25.07 0.37
CA LYS A 379 1.96 -26.08 0.39
C LYS A 379 2.44 -27.43 0.88
N THR A 380 3.67 -27.83 0.54
CA THR A 380 4.29 -29.06 1.05
C THR A 380 4.53 -28.96 2.56
N LEU A 381 5.00 -27.81 3.06
CA LEU A 381 5.15 -27.56 4.49
C LEU A 381 3.82 -27.66 5.24
N LEU A 382 2.73 -27.19 4.65
CA LEU A 382 1.37 -27.28 5.19
C LEU A 382 0.77 -28.70 5.16
N GLY A 383 1.43 -29.62 4.46
CA GLY A 383 0.94 -31.00 4.28
C GLY A 383 -0.14 -31.14 3.19
N GLU A 384 -0.38 -30.11 2.39
CA GLU A 384 -1.31 -30.15 1.24
C GLU A 384 -0.73 -30.90 0.05
N LEU A 385 0.60 -30.91 -0.06
CA LEU A 385 1.36 -31.65 -1.07
C LEU A 385 2.41 -32.53 -0.38
N SER A 386 2.78 -33.64 -1.05
CA SER A 386 3.85 -34.53 -0.58
C SER A 386 5.12 -34.31 -1.39
N LEU A 387 6.29 -34.46 -0.75
CA LEU A 387 7.57 -34.54 -1.45
C LEU A 387 7.59 -35.76 -2.38
N LEU A 388 8.26 -35.64 -3.53
CA LEU A 388 8.55 -36.77 -4.43
C LEU A 388 9.62 -37.71 -3.79
N SER A 389 10.60 -37.13 -3.09
CA SER A 389 11.64 -37.85 -2.34
C SER A 389 12.11 -36.98 -1.17
N GLY A 390 12.85 -37.60 -0.23
CA GLY A 390 13.38 -36.94 0.96
C GLY A 390 12.43 -36.98 2.15
N GLU A 391 12.82 -36.33 3.24
CA GLU A 391 12.07 -36.31 4.49
C GLU A 391 11.71 -34.89 4.91
N LEU A 392 10.45 -34.70 5.36
CA LEU A 392 9.95 -33.47 5.95
C LEU A 392 9.56 -33.72 7.41
N GLN A 393 10.07 -32.89 8.31
CA GLN A 393 9.69 -32.85 9.72
C GLN A 393 9.22 -31.47 10.11
N VAL A 394 7.99 -31.36 10.61
CA VAL A 394 7.40 -30.12 11.13
C VAL A 394 7.06 -30.33 12.62
N ASN A 395 7.69 -29.53 13.49
CA ASN A 395 7.61 -29.68 14.95
C ASN A 395 6.92 -28.49 15.64
N THR A 396 6.23 -27.64 14.88
CA THR A 396 5.52 -26.46 15.37
C THR A 396 4.25 -26.25 14.57
N PRO A 397 3.22 -25.63 15.14
CA PRO A 397 2.09 -25.14 14.35
C PRO A 397 2.56 -24.19 13.27
N LEU A 398 1.98 -24.30 12.08
CA LEU A 398 2.21 -23.41 10.96
C LEU A 398 1.01 -22.51 10.78
N TYR A 399 1.25 -21.27 10.43
CA TYR A 399 0.20 -20.33 10.07
C TYR A 399 0.48 -19.72 8.70
N TYR A 400 -0.41 -20.00 7.75
CA TYR A 400 -0.26 -19.57 6.37
C TYR A 400 -1.03 -18.27 6.10
N LEU A 401 -0.35 -17.30 5.57
CA LEU A 401 -0.92 -16.07 5.08
C LEU A 401 -0.59 -15.91 3.60
N ASP A 402 -1.59 -16.07 2.79
CA ASP A 402 -1.56 -15.82 1.35
C ASP A 402 -1.86 -14.33 1.03
N GLN A 403 -1.72 -13.97 -0.23
CA GLN A 403 -2.05 -12.64 -0.74
C GLN A 403 -3.52 -12.22 -0.51
N HIS A 404 -4.43 -13.15 -0.21
CA HIS A 404 -5.86 -12.90 0.02
C HIS A 404 -6.22 -12.87 1.50
N PHE A 405 -5.26 -13.19 2.40
CA PHE A 405 -5.49 -13.32 3.84
C PHE A 405 -6.65 -14.26 4.17
N GLY A 406 -6.63 -15.46 3.58
CA GLY A 406 -7.67 -16.49 3.71
C GLY A 406 -7.97 -16.95 5.14
N ALA A 407 -7.09 -16.63 6.10
CA ALA A 407 -7.30 -16.81 7.52
C ALA A 407 -8.45 -15.96 8.12
N VAL A 408 -8.89 -14.92 7.41
CA VAL A 408 -10.01 -14.09 7.82
C VAL A 408 -11.29 -14.64 7.18
N ASN A 409 -12.22 -15.13 8.00
CA ASN A 409 -13.51 -15.60 7.51
C ASN A 409 -14.34 -14.43 6.96
N PRO A 410 -14.68 -14.44 5.65
CA PRO A 410 -15.37 -13.32 5.02
C PRO A 410 -16.81 -13.11 5.53
N ASN A 411 -17.42 -14.15 6.12
CA ASN A 411 -18.81 -14.13 6.56
C ASN A 411 -18.98 -13.73 8.04
N LEU A 412 -17.89 -13.67 8.81
CA LEU A 412 -17.88 -13.23 10.20
C LEU A 412 -17.52 -11.75 10.31
N SER A 413 -17.96 -11.09 11.36
CA SER A 413 -17.50 -9.76 11.74
C SER A 413 -16.05 -9.79 12.20
N LEU A 414 -15.40 -8.61 12.28
CA LEU A 414 -14.03 -8.52 12.80
C LEU A 414 -13.94 -9.08 14.22
N LEU A 415 -14.92 -8.74 15.05
CA LEU A 415 -14.97 -9.19 16.44
C LEU A 415 -15.11 -10.72 16.52
N GLU A 416 -16.04 -11.30 15.75
CA GLU A 416 -16.25 -12.75 15.69
C GLU A 416 -15.01 -13.49 15.18
N ASN A 417 -14.32 -12.97 14.15
CA ASN A 417 -13.06 -13.54 13.67
C ASN A 417 -12.00 -13.63 14.77
N VAL A 418 -11.88 -12.59 15.61
CA VAL A 418 -10.92 -12.58 16.72
C VAL A 418 -11.36 -13.56 17.81
N MET A 419 -12.63 -13.55 18.19
CA MET A 419 -13.17 -14.39 19.29
C MET A 419 -13.15 -15.88 18.96
N GLU A 420 -13.42 -16.25 17.69
CA GLU A 420 -13.41 -17.65 17.26
C GLU A 420 -11.99 -18.24 17.30
N THR A 421 -11.00 -17.43 16.94
CA THR A 421 -9.61 -17.90 16.84
C THR A 421 -8.84 -17.78 18.17
N CYS A 422 -9.16 -16.78 18.98
CA CYS A 422 -8.51 -16.50 20.26
C CYS A 422 -9.46 -16.83 21.42
N GLN A 423 -9.74 -18.11 21.66
CA GLN A 423 -10.78 -18.62 22.57
C GLN A 423 -10.64 -18.17 24.04
N GLU A 424 -9.44 -17.80 24.49
CA GLU A 424 -9.20 -17.32 25.86
C GLU A 424 -9.41 -15.81 26.03
N MET A 425 -9.68 -15.08 24.94
CA MET A 425 -9.81 -13.63 24.95
C MET A 425 -11.25 -13.21 25.27
N THR A 426 -11.39 -12.21 26.13
CA THR A 426 -12.70 -11.60 26.40
C THR A 426 -13.10 -10.62 25.30
N GLU A 427 -14.40 -10.41 25.12
CA GLU A 427 -14.91 -9.44 24.13
C GLU A 427 -14.33 -8.02 24.34
N SER A 428 -14.15 -7.59 25.60
CA SER A 428 -13.57 -6.30 25.94
C SER A 428 -12.13 -6.15 25.48
N GLU A 429 -11.33 -7.21 25.65
CA GLU A 429 -9.95 -7.27 25.17
C GLU A 429 -9.89 -7.26 23.64
N ALA A 430 -10.72 -8.09 22.97
CA ALA A 430 -10.81 -8.12 21.50
C ALA A 430 -11.17 -6.73 20.94
N ARG A 431 -12.15 -6.04 21.52
CA ARG A 431 -12.52 -4.65 21.13
C ARG A 431 -11.37 -3.67 21.33
N THR A 432 -10.62 -3.80 22.42
CA THR A 432 -9.45 -2.95 22.72
C THR A 432 -8.35 -3.14 21.68
N LEU A 433 -8.06 -4.39 21.33
CA LEU A 433 -7.06 -4.73 20.31
C LEU A 433 -7.48 -4.26 18.91
N LEU A 434 -8.75 -4.49 18.54
CA LEU A 434 -9.32 -4.00 17.28
C LEU A 434 -9.26 -2.46 17.20
N ALA A 435 -9.55 -1.77 18.29
CA ALA A 435 -9.43 -0.31 18.35
C ALA A 435 -7.98 0.16 18.19
N GLY A 436 -7.01 -0.61 18.69
CA GLY A 436 -5.56 -0.37 18.54
C GLY A 436 -5.09 -0.40 17.09
N ILE A 437 -5.68 -1.26 16.26
CA ILE A 437 -5.38 -1.38 14.82
C ILE A 437 -6.31 -0.54 13.92
N GLY A 438 -7.15 0.32 14.54
CA GLY A 438 -7.96 1.31 13.84
C GLY A 438 -9.45 1.00 13.70
N PHE A 439 -9.94 -0.17 14.15
CA PHE A 439 -11.35 -0.51 14.11
C PHE A 439 -12.03 -0.11 15.42
N ARG A 440 -12.69 1.05 15.43
CA ARG A 440 -13.33 1.64 16.62
C ARG A 440 -14.84 1.59 16.50
N ARG A 441 -15.54 1.54 17.65
CA ARG A 441 -17.01 1.57 17.77
C ARG A 441 -17.66 0.49 16.90
N ASP A 442 -18.58 0.89 16.02
CA ASP A 442 -19.36 -0.03 15.17
C ASP A 442 -18.55 -0.68 14.05
N ALA A 443 -17.34 -0.18 13.77
CA ALA A 443 -16.45 -0.78 12.78
C ALA A 443 -16.05 -2.23 13.12
N VAL A 444 -16.11 -2.64 14.39
CA VAL A 444 -15.80 -4.03 14.82
C VAL A 444 -16.85 -5.05 14.33
N PHE A 445 -18.03 -4.59 13.95
CA PHE A 445 -19.12 -5.43 13.43
C PHE A 445 -19.13 -5.53 11.90
N ARG A 446 -18.22 -4.87 11.21
CA ARG A 446 -18.07 -5.02 9.74
C ARG A 446 -17.69 -6.45 9.42
N LEU A 447 -18.24 -6.98 8.32
CA LEU A 447 -17.95 -8.33 7.85
C LEU A 447 -16.57 -8.39 7.18
N GLY A 448 -15.88 -9.52 7.30
CA GLY A 448 -14.57 -9.74 6.67
C GLY A 448 -14.54 -9.52 5.16
N ARG A 449 -15.66 -9.79 4.46
CA ARG A 449 -15.77 -9.61 3.00
C ARG A 449 -15.69 -8.16 2.52
N VAL A 450 -16.06 -7.19 3.38
CA VAL A 450 -16.06 -5.76 3.00
C VAL A 450 -14.76 -5.05 3.35
N LEU A 451 -13.79 -5.78 3.91
CA LEU A 451 -12.50 -5.24 4.28
C LEU A 451 -11.60 -5.09 3.04
N SER A 452 -10.85 -3.99 3.00
CA SER A 452 -9.73 -3.82 2.07
C SER A 452 -8.60 -4.82 2.38
N GLY A 453 -7.69 -5.07 1.44
CA GLY A 453 -6.53 -5.96 1.65
C GLY A 453 -5.69 -5.55 2.87
N GLY A 454 -5.42 -4.25 3.04
CA GLY A 454 -4.70 -3.75 4.22
C GLY A 454 -5.47 -3.93 5.54
N GLU A 455 -6.81 -3.82 5.53
CA GLU A 455 -7.63 -4.09 6.71
C GLU A 455 -7.67 -5.58 7.07
N LYS A 456 -7.77 -6.46 6.06
CA LYS A 456 -7.67 -7.92 6.25
C LYS A 456 -6.32 -8.32 6.83
N MET A 457 -5.23 -7.74 6.30
CA MET A 457 -3.87 -7.97 6.80
C MET A 457 -3.75 -7.59 8.28
N LYS A 458 -4.27 -6.42 8.69
CA LYS A 458 -4.25 -5.99 10.09
C LYS A 458 -4.96 -6.98 11.00
N LEU A 459 -6.15 -7.43 10.58
CA LEU A 459 -6.94 -8.40 11.33
C LEU A 459 -6.23 -9.75 11.42
N ALA A 460 -5.69 -10.26 10.30
CA ALA A 460 -4.95 -11.50 10.27
C ALA A 460 -3.71 -11.48 11.19
N MET A 461 -2.93 -10.40 11.15
CA MET A 461 -1.76 -10.25 12.01
C MET A 461 -2.14 -10.12 13.50
N LEU A 462 -3.25 -9.44 13.81
CA LEU A 462 -3.79 -9.38 15.17
C LEU A 462 -4.12 -10.79 15.68
N ILE A 463 -4.87 -11.57 14.89
CA ILE A 463 -5.25 -12.94 15.21
C ILE A 463 -4.01 -13.79 15.48
N VAL A 464 -3.04 -13.78 14.56
CA VAL A 464 -1.81 -14.57 14.68
C VAL A 464 -1.03 -14.23 15.94
N SER A 465 -0.91 -12.95 16.24
CA SER A 465 -0.09 -12.49 17.38
C SER A 465 -0.65 -12.87 18.75
N HIS A 466 -1.96 -13.17 18.82
CA HIS A 466 -2.64 -13.51 20.07
C HIS A 466 -3.02 -14.98 20.20
N GLN A 467 -2.47 -15.82 19.31
CA GLN A 467 -2.56 -17.27 19.50
C GLN A 467 -1.61 -17.74 20.60
N ASN A 468 -2.07 -18.68 21.43
CA ASN A 468 -1.32 -19.22 22.59
C ASN A 468 -0.01 -19.91 22.22
N SER A 469 0.08 -20.50 21.03
CA SER A 469 1.32 -21.03 20.46
C SER A 469 1.80 -20.07 19.38
N GLN A 470 3.01 -19.53 19.53
CA GLN A 470 3.61 -18.74 18.43
C GLN A 470 3.90 -19.66 17.24
N PRO A 471 3.08 -19.65 16.18
CA PRO A 471 3.31 -20.48 15.02
C PRO A 471 4.50 -19.95 14.21
N LEU A 472 5.11 -20.83 13.40
CA LEU A 472 5.96 -20.38 12.31
C LEU A 472 5.06 -19.80 11.22
N LEU A 473 5.27 -18.52 10.86
CA LEU A 473 4.48 -17.88 9.82
C LEU A 473 5.01 -18.26 8.44
N LEU A 474 4.12 -18.67 7.56
CA LEU A 474 4.39 -18.87 6.14
C LEU A 474 3.69 -17.75 5.38
N LEU A 475 4.46 -16.84 4.80
CA LEU A 475 3.99 -15.61 4.18
C LEU A 475 4.24 -15.67 2.67
N ASP A 476 3.18 -15.84 1.88
CA ASP A 476 3.25 -15.94 0.41
C ASP A 476 2.80 -14.63 -0.21
N GLU A 477 3.77 -13.79 -0.57
CA GLU A 477 3.58 -12.47 -1.17
C GLU A 477 2.58 -11.57 -0.39
N PRO A 478 2.74 -11.43 0.94
CA PRO A 478 1.77 -10.73 1.77
C PRO A 478 1.76 -9.21 1.51
N ASP A 479 2.77 -8.69 0.82
CA ASP A 479 2.91 -7.29 0.42
C ASP A 479 2.21 -6.96 -0.91
N ASN A 480 1.78 -7.96 -1.68
CA ASN A 480 1.02 -7.74 -2.90
C ASN A 480 -0.32 -7.07 -2.58
N HIS A 481 -0.72 -6.14 -3.44
CA HIS A 481 -1.95 -5.34 -3.31
C HIS A 481 -2.04 -4.46 -2.05
N LEU A 482 -0.97 -4.36 -1.25
CA LEU A 482 -0.90 -3.42 -0.13
C LEU A 482 -0.41 -2.05 -0.62
N ASP A 483 -1.04 -0.98 -0.12
CA ASP A 483 -0.52 0.37 -0.30
C ASP A 483 0.78 0.58 0.50
N LEU A 484 1.51 1.64 0.19
CA LEU A 484 2.81 1.94 0.80
C LEU A 484 2.74 2.02 2.33
N ASP A 485 1.69 2.64 2.89
CA ASP A 485 1.48 2.74 4.33
C ASP A 485 1.28 1.36 4.97
N SER A 486 0.48 0.50 4.32
CA SER A 486 0.22 -0.86 4.77
C SER A 486 1.46 -1.76 4.68
N LYS A 487 2.27 -1.61 3.62
CA LYS A 487 3.57 -2.31 3.49
C LYS A 487 4.52 -1.93 4.63
N ILE A 488 4.69 -0.64 4.92
CA ILE A 488 5.52 -0.15 6.02
C ILE A 488 5.01 -0.70 7.36
N MET A 489 3.71 -0.70 7.58
CA MET A 489 3.13 -1.20 8.82
C MET A 489 3.37 -2.71 8.99
N LEU A 490 3.17 -3.50 7.93
CA LEU A 490 3.39 -4.95 7.95
C LEU A 490 4.87 -5.26 8.16
N SER A 491 5.80 -4.58 7.47
CA SER A 491 7.24 -4.79 7.62
C SER A 491 7.69 -4.49 9.06
N GLN A 492 7.21 -3.40 9.66
CA GLN A 492 7.50 -3.06 11.05
C GLN A 492 6.94 -4.09 12.04
N ALA A 493 5.74 -4.61 11.78
CA ALA A 493 5.13 -5.66 12.60
C ALA A 493 5.94 -6.96 12.53
N LEU A 494 6.34 -7.40 11.33
CA LEU A 494 7.18 -8.59 11.13
C LEU A 494 8.57 -8.41 11.75
N ASN A 495 9.14 -7.20 11.66
CA ASN A 495 10.41 -6.89 12.31
C ASN A 495 10.30 -7.00 13.85
N ALA A 496 9.21 -6.52 14.42
CA ALA A 496 8.95 -6.60 15.85
C ALA A 496 8.53 -8.01 16.31
N TYR A 497 8.06 -8.88 15.40
CA TYR A 497 7.64 -10.24 15.71
C TYR A 497 8.83 -11.08 16.19
N LYS A 498 8.68 -11.73 17.36
CA LYS A 498 9.73 -12.51 18.00
C LYS A 498 9.75 -13.98 17.58
N GLY A 499 8.67 -14.46 16.95
CA GLY A 499 8.63 -15.80 16.35
C GLY A 499 9.34 -15.82 14.98
N GLY A 500 9.50 -17.03 14.44
CA GLY A 500 10.07 -17.23 13.11
C GLY A 500 9.04 -17.02 12.00
N PHE A 501 9.53 -16.71 10.81
CA PHE A 501 8.72 -16.71 9.60
C PHE A 501 9.52 -17.08 8.35
N VAL A 502 8.82 -17.61 7.36
CA VAL A 502 9.29 -17.78 5.98
C VAL A 502 8.52 -16.79 5.12
N LEU A 503 9.21 -15.87 4.50
CA LEU A 503 8.66 -14.83 3.65
C LEU A 503 9.01 -15.09 2.20
N ILE A 504 8.01 -15.12 1.32
CA ILE A 504 8.16 -14.96 -0.12
C ILE A 504 7.72 -13.53 -0.45
N SER A 505 8.60 -12.75 -1.06
CA SER A 505 8.29 -11.41 -1.56
C SER A 505 9.25 -11.03 -2.67
N HIS A 506 8.74 -10.29 -3.64
CA HIS A 506 9.51 -9.67 -4.72
C HIS A 506 9.89 -8.21 -4.43
N ASP A 507 9.50 -7.67 -3.26
CA ASP A 507 9.86 -6.34 -2.78
C ASP A 507 11.04 -6.45 -1.80
N GLN A 508 12.24 -6.06 -2.27
CA GLN A 508 13.47 -6.17 -1.48
C GLN A 508 13.49 -5.21 -0.29
N ASP A 509 12.91 -4.02 -0.43
CA ASP A 509 12.78 -3.05 0.66
C ASP A 509 11.88 -3.62 1.77
N PHE A 510 10.74 -4.20 1.39
CA PHE A 510 9.82 -4.83 2.31
C PHE A 510 10.48 -5.99 3.08
N ALA A 511 11.17 -6.88 2.38
CA ALA A 511 11.88 -8.00 3.01
C ALA A 511 12.96 -7.51 3.98
N SER A 512 13.76 -6.54 3.60
CA SER A 512 14.80 -5.94 4.44
C SER A 512 14.21 -5.28 5.70
N GLU A 513 13.18 -4.47 5.56
CA GLU A 513 12.49 -3.79 6.65
C GLU A 513 11.77 -4.76 7.60
N SER A 514 11.37 -5.95 7.11
CA SER A 514 10.75 -7.01 7.92
C SER A 514 11.72 -7.70 8.89
N GLY A 515 13.00 -7.36 8.85
CA GLY A 515 14.03 -7.90 9.76
C GLY A 515 14.47 -9.31 9.39
N VAL A 516 14.45 -9.66 8.10
CA VAL A 516 14.98 -10.93 7.58
C VAL A 516 16.47 -11.06 7.92
N LEU A 517 16.84 -12.21 8.46
CA LEU A 517 18.20 -12.53 8.86
C LEU A 517 18.91 -13.50 7.89
N ARG A 518 18.15 -14.27 7.14
CA ARG A 518 18.66 -15.32 6.24
C ARG A 518 17.90 -15.33 4.93
N GLN A 519 18.63 -15.45 3.83
CA GLN A 519 18.05 -15.61 2.50
C GLN A 519 18.32 -17.01 1.99
N ILE A 520 17.33 -17.63 1.35
CA ILE A 520 17.40 -18.94 0.72
C ILE A 520 16.92 -18.75 -0.70
N GLU A 521 17.70 -19.21 -1.65
CA GLU A 521 17.36 -19.15 -3.06
C GLU A 521 16.94 -20.54 -3.55
N LEU A 522 15.76 -20.60 -4.18
CA LEU A 522 15.31 -21.74 -4.95
C LEU A 522 15.66 -21.47 -6.42
N ASN A 523 16.37 -22.41 -7.02
CA ASN A 523 16.83 -22.29 -8.41
C ASN A 523 15.74 -22.61 -9.42
#